data_aa7dca03eafda68b1f74d91b713c20ef
#
_entry.id   aa7dca03eafda68b1f74d91b713c20ef
#
_cell.length_a   1.000
_cell.length_b   1.000
_cell.length_c   1.000
_cell.angle_alpha   90.00
_cell.angle_beta   90.00
_cell.angle_gamma   90.00
#
_symmetry.space_group_name_H-M   'P 1'
#
loop_
_entity.id
_entity.type
_entity.pdbx_description
1 polymer ?
#
loop_
_entity_poly.entity_id
_entity_poly.type
_entity_poly.pdbx_seq_one_letter_code
_entity_poly.pdbx_strand_id
1 'polypeptide(L)'
;ALTEENLGKQTQILEKHIKLEAMIIKKLVEVIPSIQNNKVKLLLQAILSDEKRHHALLKKVLETIVRGETITDNEWWEVLWENVPFHGTPGG
;
A
#
# COMPACT_ATOMS: atom_id res chain seq x y z
N ALA A 1 14.58 -22.39 -0.18
CA ALA A 1 14.08 -21.95 -1.50
C ALA A 1 12.57 -22.18 -1.57
N LEU A 2 11.86 -21.24 -2.20
CA LEU A 2 10.42 -21.36 -2.38
C LEU A 2 10.14 -22.31 -3.57
N THR A 3 9.22 -23.24 -3.35
CA THR A 3 8.72 -24.09 -4.44
C THR A 3 7.71 -23.30 -5.27
N GLU A 4 7.45 -23.75 -6.49
CA GLU A 4 6.42 -23.15 -7.33
C GLU A 4 5.05 -23.13 -6.65
N GLU A 5 4.72 -24.21 -5.93
CA GLU A 5 3.47 -24.29 -5.19
C GLU A 5 3.38 -23.23 -4.10
N ASN A 6 4.45 -23.03 -3.33
CA ASN A 6 4.51 -22.04 -2.29
C ASN A 6 4.43 -20.62 -2.86
N LEU A 7 5.10 -20.36 -3.96
CA LEU A 7 5.01 -19.09 -4.66
C LEU A 7 3.58 -18.81 -5.14
N GLY A 8 2.91 -19.83 -5.68
CA GLY A 8 1.53 -19.71 -6.10
C GLY A 8 0.59 -19.33 -4.96
N LYS A 9 0.76 -19.97 -3.79
CA LYS A 9 -0.03 -19.67 -2.59
C LYS A 9 0.24 -18.25 -2.09
N GLN A 10 1.51 -17.85 -2.04
CA GLN A 10 1.89 -16.50 -1.62
C GLN A 10 1.35 -15.44 -2.57
N THR A 11 1.40 -15.69 -3.85
CA THR A 11 0.82 -14.81 -4.87
C THR A 11 -0.67 -14.60 -4.64
N GLN A 12 -1.40 -15.70 -4.37
CA GLN A 12 -2.84 -15.61 -4.08
C GLN A 12 -3.13 -14.80 -2.84
N ILE A 13 -2.35 -14.98 -1.78
CA ILE A 13 -2.50 -14.23 -0.54
C ILE A 13 -2.27 -12.74 -0.80
N LEU A 14 -1.23 -12.40 -1.54
CA LEU A 14 -0.93 -11.02 -1.90
C LEU A 14 -2.03 -10.39 -2.75
N GLU A 15 -2.53 -11.13 -3.74
CA GLU A 15 -3.62 -10.64 -4.58
C GLU A 15 -4.88 -10.34 -3.77
N LYS A 16 -5.23 -11.20 -2.83
CA LYS A 16 -6.37 -10.97 -1.93
C LYS A 16 -6.16 -9.74 -1.07
N HIS A 17 -4.96 -9.58 -0.53
CA HIS A 17 -4.61 -8.42 0.28
C HIS A 17 -4.68 -7.12 -0.53
N ILE A 18 -4.15 -7.14 -1.73
CA ILE A 18 -4.19 -5.98 -2.62
C ILE A 18 -5.63 -5.56 -2.91
N LYS A 19 -6.49 -6.53 -3.19
CA LYS A 19 -7.92 -6.26 -3.43
C LYS A 19 -8.60 -5.69 -2.18
N LEU A 20 -8.30 -6.25 -1.01
CA LEU A 20 -8.85 -5.77 0.25
C LEU A 20 -8.42 -4.33 0.53
N GLU A 21 -7.13 -4.02 0.36
CA GLU A 21 -6.61 -2.67 0.53
C GLU A 21 -7.26 -1.69 -0.45
N ALA A 22 -7.47 -2.10 -1.69
CA ALA A 22 -8.16 -1.28 -2.68
C ALA A 22 -9.59 -0.96 -2.25
N MET A 23 -10.31 -1.92 -1.67
CA MET A 23 -11.66 -1.72 -1.16
C MET A 23 -11.68 -0.76 0.03
N ILE A 24 -10.73 -0.90 0.94
CA ILE A 24 -10.59 -0.01 2.10
C ILE A 24 -10.31 1.42 1.64
N ILE A 25 -9.38 1.60 0.72
CA ILE A 25 -9.05 2.90 0.14
C ILE A 25 -10.29 3.55 -0.48
N LYS A 26 -11.00 2.80 -1.28
CA LYS A 26 -12.22 3.29 -1.93
C LYS A 26 -13.25 3.75 -0.89
N LYS A 27 -13.45 2.95 0.15
CA LYS A 27 -14.39 3.27 1.22
C LYS A 27 -13.99 4.52 1.98
N LEU A 28 -12.72 4.66 2.31
CA LEU A 28 -12.20 5.85 3.00
C LEU A 28 -12.39 7.10 2.14
N VAL A 29 -12.06 7.02 0.85
CA VAL A 29 -12.25 8.13 -0.08
C VAL A 29 -13.72 8.56 -0.14
N GLU A 30 -14.65 7.61 -0.10
CA GLU A 30 -16.09 7.89 -0.12
C GLU A 30 -16.58 8.53 1.18
N VAL A 31 -16.07 8.07 2.32
CA VAL A 31 -16.58 8.45 3.65
C VAL A 31 -15.98 9.75 4.17
N ILE A 32 -14.70 9.97 3.95
CA ILE A 32 -13.98 11.11 4.53
C ILE A 32 -14.67 12.46 4.27
N PRO A 33 -15.15 12.77 3.05
CA PRO A 33 -15.79 14.06 2.81
C PRO A 33 -17.02 14.33 3.67
N SER A 34 -17.71 13.28 4.14
CA SER A 34 -18.91 13.42 4.97
C SER A 34 -18.60 13.56 6.47
N ILE A 35 -17.36 13.39 6.88
CA ILE A 35 -16.97 13.51 8.28
C ILE A 35 -16.89 14.98 8.65
N GLN A 36 -17.65 15.37 9.66
CA GLN A 36 -17.73 16.76 10.11
C GLN A 36 -16.69 17.10 11.17
N ASN A 37 -16.35 16.15 12.03
CA ASN A 37 -15.34 16.36 13.05
C ASN A 37 -13.95 16.44 12.42
N ASN A 38 -13.29 17.60 12.54
CA ASN A 38 -12.01 17.84 11.90
C ASN A 38 -10.89 16.90 12.37
N LYS A 39 -10.88 16.56 13.67
CA LYS A 39 -9.86 15.66 14.21
C LYS A 39 -10.04 14.25 13.68
N VAL A 40 -11.28 13.77 13.63
CA VAL A 40 -11.59 12.46 13.05
C VAL A 40 -11.24 12.44 11.57
N LYS A 41 -11.57 13.50 10.86
CA LYS A 41 -11.25 13.63 9.44
C LYS A 41 -9.75 13.53 9.19
N LEU A 42 -8.94 14.23 9.98
CA LEU A 42 -7.49 14.19 9.88
C LEU A 42 -6.94 12.78 10.14
N LEU A 43 -7.46 12.10 11.15
CA LEU A 43 -7.05 10.73 11.45
C LEU A 43 -7.39 9.78 10.31
N LEU A 44 -8.58 9.90 9.74
CA LEU A 44 -8.99 9.07 8.61
C LEU A 44 -8.15 9.36 7.37
N GLN A 45 -7.77 10.62 7.14
CA GLN A 45 -6.88 10.98 6.05
C GLN A 45 -5.49 10.37 6.23
N ALA A 46 -4.99 10.33 7.47
CA ALA A 46 -3.72 9.68 7.77
C ALA A 46 -3.80 8.17 7.50
N ILE A 47 -4.88 7.54 7.91
CA ILE A 47 -5.11 6.12 7.62
C ILE A 47 -5.18 5.87 6.11
N LEU A 48 -5.89 6.73 5.39
CA LEU A 48 -5.98 6.62 3.93
C LEU A 48 -4.60 6.68 3.27
N SER A 49 -3.75 7.61 3.72
CA SER A 49 -2.39 7.74 3.20
C SER A 49 -1.58 6.48 3.46
N ASP A 50 -1.70 5.90 4.67
CA ASP A 50 -1.03 4.65 5.01
C ASP A 50 -1.53 3.48 4.16
N GLU A 51 -2.83 3.39 3.94
CA GLU A 51 -3.41 2.32 3.11
C GLU A 51 -2.94 2.42 1.65
N LYS A 52 -2.86 3.63 1.12
CA LYS A 52 -2.33 3.85 -0.22
C LYS A 52 -0.88 3.41 -0.34
N ARG A 53 -0.07 3.72 0.68
CA ARG A 53 1.33 3.30 0.72
C ARG A 53 1.45 1.78 0.79
N HIS A 54 0.69 1.13 1.67
CA HIS A 54 0.66 -0.32 1.78
C HIS A 54 0.25 -0.97 0.47
N HIS A 55 -0.78 -0.45 -0.16
CA HIS A 55 -1.27 -0.96 -1.44
C HIS A 55 -0.18 -0.91 -2.52
N ALA A 56 0.52 0.22 -2.61
CA ALA A 56 1.61 0.38 -3.57
C ALA A 56 2.76 -0.60 -3.31
N LEU A 57 3.12 -0.79 -2.02
CA LEU A 57 4.17 -1.74 -1.64
C LEU A 57 3.78 -3.17 -1.95
N LEU A 58 2.55 -3.57 -1.64
CA LEU A 58 2.06 -4.92 -1.93
C LEU A 58 2.05 -5.19 -3.43
N LYS A 59 1.63 -4.22 -4.23
CA LYS A 59 1.66 -4.35 -5.69
C LYS A 59 3.09 -4.53 -6.20
N LYS A 60 4.04 -3.80 -5.63
CA LYS A 60 5.45 -3.94 -6.01
C LYS A 60 6.00 -5.31 -5.65
N VAL A 61 5.67 -5.82 -4.47
CA VAL A 61 6.07 -7.17 -4.05
C VAL A 61 5.48 -8.22 -4.98
N LEU A 62 4.19 -8.13 -5.29
CA LEU A 62 3.54 -9.05 -6.19
C LEU A 62 4.19 -9.04 -7.58
N GLU A 63 4.40 -7.85 -8.12
CA GLU A 63 5.04 -7.66 -9.42
C GLU A 63 6.43 -8.31 -9.45
N THR A 64 7.21 -8.12 -8.38
CA THR A 64 8.54 -8.70 -8.25
C THR A 64 8.49 -10.22 -8.22
N ILE A 65 7.55 -10.80 -7.47
CA ILE A 65 7.37 -12.26 -7.41
C ILE A 65 6.99 -12.82 -8.78
N VAL A 66 6.05 -12.19 -9.45
CA VAL A 66 5.56 -12.64 -10.76
C VAL A 66 6.67 -12.59 -11.80
N ARG A 67 7.50 -11.56 -11.78
CA ARG A 67 8.62 -11.42 -12.70
C ARG A 67 9.84 -12.27 -12.34
N GLY A 68 9.88 -12.80 -11.12
CA GLY A 68 11.06 -13.49 -10.61
C GLY A 68 12.25 -12.59 -10.38
N GLU A 69 12.02 -11.29 -10.23
CA GLU A 69 13.06 -10.31 -10.00
C GLU A 69 13.34 -10.14 -8.51
N THR A 70 14.55 -9.72 -8.19
CA THR A 70 14.92 -9.36 -6.81
C THR A 70 14.72 -7.86 -6.64
N ILE A 71 14.07 -7.47 -5.54
CA ILE A 71 13.93 -6.04 -5.21
C ILE A 71 15.24 -5.56 -4.62
N THR A 72 15.85 -4.55 -5.25
CA THR A 72 17.06 -3.92 -4.74
C THR A 72 16.72 -2.95 -3.60
N ASP A 73 17.72 -2.65 -2.77
CA ASP A 73 17.53 -1.67 -1.68
C ASP A 73 17.10 -0.30 -2.21
N ASN A 74 17.64 0.10 -3.35
CA ASN A 74 17.26 1.38 -3.97
C ASN A 74 15.80 1.39 -4.39
N GLU A 75 15.31 0.30 -4.98
CA GLU A 75 13.91 0.18 -5.38
C GLU A 75 12.98 0.24 -4.17
N TRP A 76 13.35 -0.42 -3.08
CA TRP A 76 12.60 -0.36 -1.84
C TRP A 76 12.52 1.08 -1.31
N TRP A 77 13.65 1.79 -1.30
CA TRP A 77 13.69 3.17 -0.86
C TRP A 77 12.82 4.07 -1.73
N GLU A 78 12.91 3.93 -3.05
CA GLU A 78 12.11 4.72 -3.97
C GLU A 78 10.62 4.52 -3.73
N VAL A 79 10.16 3.27 -3.66
CA VAL A 79 8.74 2.97 -3.43
C VAL A 79 8.30 3.50 -2.08
N LEU A 80 9.10 3.31 -1.04
CA LEU A 80 8.78 3.75 0.30
C LEU A 80 8.64 5.28 0.37
N TRP A 81 9.62 6.02 -0.14
CA TRP A 81 9.62 7.48 -0.11
C TRP A 81 8.56 8.08 -1.02
N GLU A 82 8.36 7.52 -2.19
CA GLU A 82 7.35 7.97 -3.13
C GLU A 82 5.94 7.94 -2.53
N ASN A 83 5.68 7.00 -1.64
CA ASN A 83 4.36 6.79 -1.05
C ASN A 83 4.23 7.28 0.39
N VAL A 84 5.23 7.97 0.92
CA VAL A 84 5.15 8.57 2.27
C VAL A 84 4.29 9.83 2.21
N PRO A 85 3.31 9.99 3.13
CA PRO A 85 2.36 11.11 3.08
C PRO A 85 2.98 12.51 3.11
N PHE A 86 4.09 12.67 3.81
CA PHE A 86 4.74 13.97 3.96
C PHE A 86 6.07 14.04 3.21
N HIS A 87 6.13 13.36 2.10
CA HIS A 87 7.33 13.28 1.28
C HIS A 87 7.89 14.66 0.94
N GLY A 88 9.16 14.91 1.31
CA GLY A 88 9.85 16.14 1.00
C GLY A 88 9.32 17.38 1.73
N THR A 89 8.42 17.24 2.69
CA THR A 89 7.78 18.35 3.35
C THR A 89 7.79 18.18 4.86
N PRO A 90 8.92 18.38 5.53
CA PRO A 90 8.98 18.26 6.99
C PRO A 90 7.96 19.18 7.63
N GLY A 91 7.12 18.63 8.46
CA GLY A 91 6.07 19.38 9.15
C GLY A 91 4.93 19.86 8.26
N GLY A 92 4.99 19.46 7.00
CA GLY A 92 3.98 19.88 6.04
C GLY A 92 2.78 18.99 6.01
#